data_64ae031a0d21fb5fa204ace686cddaf6
#
_entry.id   64ae031a0d21fb5fa204ace686cddaf6
#
_cell.length_a   1.000
_cell.length_b   1.000
_cell.length_c   1.000
_cell.angle_alpha   90.00
_cell.angle_beta   90.00
_cell.angle_gamma   90.00
#
_symmetry.space_group_name_H-M   'P 1'
#
loop_
_entity.id
_entity.type
_entity.pdbx_description
1 polymer ?
#
loop_
_entity_poly.entity_id
_entity_poly.type
_entity_poly.pdbx_seq_one_letter_code
_entity_poly.pdbx_strand_id
1 'polypeptide(L)'
;MKLDRIRSFFNTATYWPSIDSQIGEYVKYLKGRVLNAGAGDRDISHLVEGELYNQDIPTGIHNKNIHIYSPLHEIPVEDDFFDAIVCNAVLEHVEDPLRVMREFYRVMKKGGYLYLAVPFLQPEHLDPTDFQRFTKDGLQRIVETNHFEVVTIEGFLNVYHTVSWIMQEWLTSKQSVFYRALRYLIFPILRYQCKHSNAYVHRISSAYRVLARKA
;
A
#
# COMPACT_ATOMS: atom_id res chain seq x y z
N MET A 1 1.90 24.22 -15.80
CA MET A 1 2.48 22.86 -15.97
C MET A 1 3.99 22.73 -15.69
N LYS A 2 4.91 23.52 -16.27
CA LYS A 2 6.37 23.44 -15.93
C LYS A 2 6.70 23.99 -14.54
N LEU A 3 6.15 25.14 -14.15
CA LEU A 3 6.39 25.76 -12.84
C LEU A 3 5.83 24.94 -11.66
N ASP A 4 4.71 24.30 -11.83
CA ASP A 4 4.09 23.47 -10.80
C ASP A 4 4.89 22.18 -10.55
N ARG A 5 5.44 21.58 -11.61
CA ARG A 5 6.39 20.45 -11.49
C ARG A 5 7.68 20.85 -10.75
N ILE A 6 8.20 22.07 -11.00
CA ILE A 6 9.39 22.57 -10.32
C ILE A 6 9.07 22.84 -8.84
N ARG A 7 7.94 23.48 -8.54
CA ARG A 7 7.48 23.69 -7.15
C ARG A 7 7.26 22.36 -6.43
N SER A 8 6.60 21.40 -7.04
CA SER A 8 6.40 20.05 -6.47
C SER A 8 7.73 19.35 -6.19
N PHE A 9 8.72 19.47 -7.07
CA PHE A 9 10.03 18.86 -6.88
C PHE A 9 10.76 19.36 -5.63
N PHE A 10 10.62 20.64 -5.28
CA PHE A 10 11.24 21.21 -4.08
C PHE A 10 10.35 21.14 -2.82
N ASN A 11 9.08 20.80 -2.97
CA ASN A 11 8.14 20.73 -1.84
C ASN A 11 7.90 19.29 -1.36
N THR A 12 8.39 18.28 -2.08
CA THR A 12 8.19 16.88 -1.74
C THR A 12 9.53 16.15 -1.71
N ALA A 13 9.92 15.64 -0.55
CA ALA A 13 11.16 14.88 -0.37
C ALA A 13 11.00 13.44 -0.87
N THR A 14 9.82 12.86 -0.72
CA THR A 14 9.55 11.45 -1.04
C THR A 14 9.16 11.29 -2.50
N TYR A 15 9.64 10.22 -3.11
CA TYR A 15 9.21 9.73 -4.42
C TYR A 15 8.53 8.37 -4.23
N TRP A 16 7.28 8.28 -4.61
CA TRP A 16 6.55 7.02 -4.55
C TRP A 16 6.66 6.29 -5.90
N PRO A 17 7.04 5.02 -5.92
CA PRO A 17 7.03 4.23 -7.13
C PRO A 17 5.58 3.99 -7.60
N SER A 18 5.42 3.72 -8.91
CA SER A 18 4.12 3.36 -9.48
C SER A 18 3.57 2.08 -8.84
N ILE A 19 2.27 1.86 -8.92
CA ILE A 19 1.64 0.63 -8.44
C ILE A 19 2.22 -0.61 -9.14
N ASP A 20 2.57 -0.50 -10.42
CA ASP A 20 3.27 -1.55 -11.17
C ASP A 20 4.57 -1.96 -10.52
N SER A 21 5.37 -0.97 -10.09
CA SER A 21 6.64 -1.21 -9.40
C SER A 21 6.43 -1.77 -8.01
N GLN A 22 5.34 -1.39 -7.33
CA GLN A 22 5.00 -1.89 -5.99
C GLN A 22 4.57 -3.35 -6.04
N ILE A 23 3.69 -3.72 -6.96
CA ILE A 23 3.25 -5.12 -7.16
C ILE A 23 4.40 -5.93 -7.78
N GLY A 24 5.09 -5.38 -8.80
CA GLY A 24 6.30 -5.95 -9.38
C GLY A 24 6.09 -7.38 -9.88
N GLU A 25 6.93 -8.30 -9.41
CA GLU A 25 6.92 -9.70 -9.84
C GLU A 25 5.65 -10.49 -9.43
N TYR A 26 4.84 -9.95 -8.51
CA TYR A 26 3.61 -10.60 -8.05
C TYR A 26 2.46 -10.48 -9.05
N VAL A 27 2.58 -9.65 -10.09
CA VAL A 27 1.62 -9.53 -11.21
C VAL A 27 1.26 -10.90 -11.81
N LYS A 28 2.22 -11.82 -11.88
CA LYS A 28 1.99 -13.19 -12.41
C LYS A 28 0.93 -14.01 -11.67
N TYR A 29 0.54 -13.59 -10.45
CA TYR A 29 -0.49 -14.21 -9.64
C TYR A 29 -1.86 -13.53 -9.76
N LEU A 30 -1.96 -12.39 -10.46
CA LEU A 30 -3.19 -11.62 -10.64
C LEU A 30 -3.96 -12.14 -11.86
N LYS A 31 -4.53 -13.34 -11.74
CA LYS A 31 -5.25 -14.03 -12.83
C LYS A 31 -6.66 -14.41 -12.40
N GLY A 32 -7.56 -14.56 -13.39
CA GLY A 32 -8.94 -14.93 -13.16
C GLY A 32 -9.75 -13.76 -12.59
N ARG A 33 -10.56 -13.98 -11.57
CA ARG A 33 -11.31 -12.94 -10.86
C ARG A 33 -10.43 -12.33 -9.77
N VAL A 34 -10.05 -11.08 -9.95
CA VAL A 34 -9.14 -10.36 -9.04
C VAL A 34 -9.88 -9.26 -8.32
N LEU A 35 -9.83 -9.28 -6.99
CA LEU A 35 -10.32 -8.21 -6.14
C LEU A 35 -9.21 -7.17 -5.91
N ASN A 36 -9.46 -5.91 -6.22
CA ASN A 36 -8.70 -4.76 -5.77
C ASN A 36 -9.40 -4.16 -4.55
N ALA A 37 -8.97 -4.55 -3.38
CA ALA A 37 -9.59 -4.21 -2.09
C ALA A 37 -9.11 -2.83 -1.61
N GLY A 38 -10.03 -1.91 -1.36
CA GLY A 38 -9.73 -0.51 -1.08
C GLY A 38 -9.08 0.16 -2.29
N ALA A 39 -9.75 0.09 -3.44
CA ALA A 39 -9.18 0.48 -4.73
C ALA A 39 -8.75 1.96 -4.79
N GLY A 40 -9.46 2.86 -4.12
CA GLY A 40 -9.22 4.30 -4.21
C GLY A 40 -9.21 4.76 -5.67
N ASP A 41 -8.25 5.61 -6.02
CA ASP A 41 -8.03 6.07 -7.40
C ASP A 41 -7.01 5.22 -8.19
N ARG A 42 -6.59 4.08 -7.64
CA ARG A 42 -5.55 3.23 -8.24
C ARG A 42 -6.13 2.33 -9.32
N ASP A 43 -5.70 2.52 -10.55
CA ASP A 43 -6.02 1.63 -11.67
C ASP A 43 -4.94 0.55 -11.80
N ILE A 44 -5.33 -0.70 -11.57
CA ILE A 44 -4.49 -1.89 -11.77
C ILE A 44 -5.02 -2.80 -12.89
N SER A 45 -5.95 -2.33 -13.70
CA SER A 45 -6.59 -3.14 -14.75
C SER A 45 -5.60 -3.74 -15.74
N HIS A 46 -4.56 -2.97 -16.08
CA HIS A 46 -3.49 -3.40 -16.99
C HIS A 46 -2.54 -4.47 -16.40
N LEU A 47 -2.62 -4.74 -15.07
CA LEU A 47 -1.83 -5.76 -14.38
C LEU A 47 -2.59 -7.08 -14.21
N VAL A 48 -3.87 -7.12 -14.54
CA VAL A 48 -4.75 -8.27 -14.28
C VAL A 48 -4.99 -9.08 -15.56
N GLU A 49 -4.70 -10.38 -15.48
CA GLU A 49 -5.06 -11.33 -16.54
C GLU A 49 -6.43 -11.95 -16.22
N GLY A 50 -7.52 -11.25 -16.56
CA GLY A 50 -8.88 -11.69 -16.26
C GLY A 50 -9.84 -10.57 -15.93
N GLU A 51 -10.69 -10.78 -14.94
CA GLU A 51 -11.72 -9.85 -14.50
C GLU A 51 -11.28 -9.10 -13.24
N LEU A 52 -11.27 -7.76 -13.28
CA LEU A 52 -10.96 -6.91 -12.14
C LEU A 52 -12.24 -6.44 -11.46
N TYR A 53 -12.31 -6.62 -10.16
CA TYR A 53 -13.35 -6.11 -9.28
C TYR A 53 -12.75 -5.07 -8.33
N ASN A 54 -13.01 -3.79 -8.57
CA ASN A 54 -12.64 -2.72 -7.66
C ASN A 54 -13.67 -2.61 -6.54
N GLN A 55 -13.23 -2.74 -5.30
CA GLN A 55 -14.04 -2.57 -4.10
C GLN A 55 -13.55 -1.36 -3.32
N ASP A 56 -14.48 -0.58 -2.78
CA ASP A 56 -14.21 0.53 -1.85
C ASP A 56 -15.43 0.84 -0.99
N ILE A 57 -15.22 1.65 0.06
CA ILE A 57 -16.31 2.22 0.85
C ILE A 57 -16.90 3.44 0.13
N PRO A 58 -18.20 3.78 0.33
CA PRO A 58 -18.83 4.94 -0.28
C PRO A 58 -18.39 6.25 0.41
N THR A 59 -17.10 6.59 0.29
CA THR A 59 -16.53 7.86 0.72
C THR A 59 -16.40 8.78 -0.48
N GLY A 60 -16.69 10.05 -0.38
CA GLY A 60 -16.78 10.99 -1.50
C GLY A 60 -15.53 11.18 -2.40
N ILE A 61 -14.47 10.41 -2.23
CA ILE A 61 -13.31 10.32 -3.12
C ILE A 61 -13.55 9.12 -4.04
N HIS A 62 -13.88 9.38 -5.30
CA HIS A 62 -14.42 8.33 -6.17
C HIS A 62 -13.47 7.98 -7.30
N ASN A 63 -12.96 6.78 -7.27
CA ASN A 63 -12.68 6.06 -8.49
C ASN A 63 -14.02 5.81 -9.21
N LYS A 64 -14.15 6.28 -10.44
CA LYS A 64 -15.37 6.10 -11.25
C LYS A 64 -15.67 4.63 -11.60
N ASN A 65 -14.74 3.71 -11.29
CA ASN A 65 -14.78 2.31 -11.66
C ASN A 65 -14.94 1.38 -10.45
N ILE A 66 -15.59 1.80 -9.36
CA ILE A 66 -15.89 0.89 -8.25
C ILE A 66 -17.03 -0.04 -8.65
N HIS A 67 -16.82 -1.34 -8.53
CA HIS A 67 -17.76 -2.40 -8.85
C HIS A 67 -18.51 -2.88 -7.60
N ILE A 68 -17.85 -2.82 -6.43
CA ILE A 68 -18.39 -3.29 -5.14
C ILE A 68 -18.24 -2.17 -4.12
N TYR A 69 -19.35 -1.68 -3.60
CA TYR A 69 -19.38 -0.73 -2.47
C TYR A 69 -19.71 -1.49 -1.19
N SER A 70 -18.71 -1.71 -0.34
CA SER A 70 -18.87 -2.39 0.94
C SER A 70 -17.72 -2.10 1.89
N PRO A 71 -17.86 -2.32 3.21
CA PRO A 71 -16.70 -2.46 4.07
C PRO A 71 -15.93 -3.74 3.73
N LEU A 72 -14.60 -3.75 3.94
CA LEU A 72 -13.75 -4.91 3.62
C LEU A 72 -14.03 -6.16 4.47
N HIS A 73 -14.71 -6.01 5.57
CA HIS A 73 -15.07 -7.13 6.46
C HIS A 73 -16.45 -7.75 6.15
N GLU A 74 -17.10 -7.27 5.06
CA GLU A 74 -18.41 -7.76 4.61
C GLU A 74 -18.57 -7.50 3.12
N ILE A 75 -17.89 -8.32 2.30
CA ILE A 75 -17.90 -8.19 0.83
C ILE A 75 -19.10 -8.97 0.29
N PRO A 76 -20.02 -8.35 -0.46
CA PRO A 76 -21.29 -8.97 -0.89
C PRO A 76 -21.09 -9.92 -2.08
N VAL A 77 -20.27 -10.94 -1.90
CA VAL A 77 -20.06 -12.04 -2.85
C VAL A 77 -20.12 -13.38 -2.12
N GLU A 78 -20.35 -14.44 -2.87
CA GLU A 78 -20.32 -15.82 -2.35
C GLU A 78 -18.93 -16.23 -1.88
N ASP A 79 -18.85 -17.31 -1.10
CA ASP A 79 -17.59 -17.92 -0.71
C ASP A 79 -16.82 -18.38 -1.94
N ASP A 80 -15.49 -18.40 -1.86
CA ASP A 80 -14.62 -18.88 -2.92
C ASP A 80 -14.84 -18.23 -4.30
N PHE A 81 -15.07 -16.92 -4.34
CA PHE A 81 -15.37 -16.17 -5.56
C PHE A 81 -14.12 -15.70 -6.31
N PHE A 82 -13.11 -15.19 -5.58
CA PHE A 82 -11.92 -14.56 -6.19
C PHE A 82 -10.74 -15.53 -6.31
N ASP A 83 -10.03 -15.45 -7.42
CA ASP A 83 -8.78 -16.18 -7.65
C ASP A 83 -7.57 -15.45 -7.04
N ALA A 84 -7.63 -14.13 -6.93
CA ALA A 84 -6.62 -13.32 -6.25
C ALA A 84 -7.21 -12.08 -5.59
N ILE A 85 -6.54 -11.57 -4.55
CA ILE A 85 -6.87 -10.31 -3.87
C ILE A 85 -5.60 -9.44 -3.80
N VAL A 86 -5.75 -8.17 -4.15
CA VAL A 86 -4.75 -7.11 -3.94
C VAL A 86 -5.28 -6.15 -2.89
N CYS A 87 -4.55 -5.96 -1.80
CA CYS A 87 -4.85 -4.97 -0.76
C CYS A 87 -3.57 -4.17 -0.47
N ASN A 88 -3.48 -2.98 -1.04
CA ASN A 88 -2.25 -2.19 -1.02
C ASN A 88 -2.45 -0.88 -0.27
N ALA A 89 -1.82 -0.73 0.90
CA ALA A 89 -1.97 0.41 1.79
C ALA A 89 -3.44 0.72 2.11
N VAL A 90 -4.11 -0.25 2.72
CA VAL A 90 -5.51 -0.18 3.14
C VAL A 90 -5.72 -0.80 4.53
N LEU A 91 -4.98 -1.87 4.87
CA LEU A 91 -5.21 -2.60 6.11
C LEU A 91 -4.89 -1.77 7.36
N GLU A 92 -4.05 -0.75 7.25
CA GLU A 92 -3.79 0.24 8.30
C GLU A 92 -4.96 1.16 8.61
N HIS A 93 -5.88 1.32 7.63
CA HIS A 93 -7.05 2.20 7.70
C HIS A 93 -8.31 1.49 8.21
N VAL A 94 -8.23 0.19 8.51
CA VAL A 94 -9.37 -0.57 9.05
C VAL A 94 -9.23 -0.77 10.55
N GLU A 95 -10.34 -0.66 11.26
CA GLU A 95 -10.39 -0.79 12.72
C GLU A 95 -10.06 -2.22 13.19
N ASP A 96 -10.58 -3.24 12.49
CA ASP A 96 -10.34 -4.66 12.79
C ASP A 96 -9.75 -5.41 11.58
N PRO A 97 -8.42 -5.44 11.46
CA PRO A 97 -7.76 -6.15 10.35
C PRO A 97 -7.96 -7.67 10.40
N LEU A 98 -8.20 -8.26 11.58
CA LEU A 98 -8.45 -9.70 11.68
C LEU A 98 -9.81 -10.06 11.06
N ARG A 99 -10.81 -9.19 11.23
CA ARG A 99 -12.12 -9.38 10.60
C ARG A 99 -12.03 -9.28 9.08
N VAL A 100 -11.24 -8.34 8.57
CA VAL A 100 -10.96 -8.20 7.13
C VAL A 100 -10.24 -9.43 6.59
N MET A 101 -9.24 -9.95 7.30
CA MET A 101 -8.50 -11.13 6.86
C MET A 101 -9.37 -12.40 6.83
N ARG A 102 -10.31 -12.55 7.78
CA ARG A 102 -11.30 -13.65 7.74
C ARG A 102 -12.21 -13.54 6.53
N GLU A 103 -12.61 -12.31 6.18
CA GLU A 103 -13.43 -12.07 4.99
C GLU A 103 -12.65 -12.34 3.69
N PHE A 104 -11.41 -11.91 3.61
CA PHE A 104 -10.54 -12.25 2.48
C PHE A 104 -10.39 -13.76 2.33
N TYR A 105 -10.25 -14.50 3.45
CA TYR A 105 -10.20 -15.95 3.41
C TYR A 105 -11.52 -16.55 2.90
N ARG A 106 -12.67 -16.04 3.33
CA ARG A 106 -13.99 -16.51 2.89
C ARG A 106 -14.18 -16.34 1.38
N VAL A 107 -13.94 -15.13 0.87
CA VAL A 107 -14.23 -14.82 -0.54
C VAL A 107 -13.18 -15.30 -1.53
N MET A 108 -12.00 -15.71 -1.06
CA MET A 108 -10.93 -16.25 -1.91
C MET A 108 -11.11 -17.72 -2.15
N LYS A 109 -10.89 -18.18 -3.38
CA LYS A 109 -10.86 -19.60 -3.73
C LYS A 109 -9.68 -20.31 -3.10
N LYS A 110 -9.86 -21.61 -2.82
CA LYS A 110 -8.75 -22.47 -2.46
C LYS A 110 -7.66 -22.43 -3.54
N GLY A 111 -6.41 -22.26 -3.12
CA GLY A 111 -5.28 -22.10 -4.01
C GLY A 111 -5.08 -20.67 -4.53
N GLY A 112 -6.00 -19.73 -4.23
CA GLY A 112 -5.91 -18.33 -4.60
C GLY A 112 -4.81 -17.57 -3.86
N TYR A 113 -4.43 -16.40 -4.38
CA TYR A 113 -3.32 -15.60 -3.87
C TYR A 113 -3.77 -14.26 -3.30
N LEU A 114 -3.19 -13.91 -2.16
CA LEU A 114 -3.37 -12.63 -1.47
C LEU A 114 -2.06 -11.84 -1.53
N TYR A 115 -2.11 -10.66 -2.15
CA TYR A 115 -1.07 -9.66 -2.04
C TYR A 115 -1.50 -8.57 -1.05
N LEU A 116 -0.72 -8.38 0.01
CA LEU A 116 -0.87 -7.28 0.96
C LEU A 116 0.38 -6.42 0.95
N ALA A 117 0.19 -5.10 1.00
CA ALA A 117 1.27 -4.17 1.33
C ALA A 117 0.77 -3.20 2.40
N VAL A 118 1.56 -3.00 3.45
CA VAL A 118 1.21 -2.20 4.63
C VAL A 118 2.38 -1.33 5.09
N PRO A 119 2.13 -0.12 5.62
CA PRO A 119 3.17 0.74 6.15
C PRO A 119 3.75 0.19 7.46
N PHE A 120 5.04 0.49 7.68
CA PHE A 120 5.71 0.27 8.95
C PHE A 120 6.29 1.59 9.49
N LEU A 121 7.45 2.04 9.05
CA LEU A 121 8.04 3.31 9.50
C LEU A 121 7.64 4.46 8.55
N GLN A 122 6.37 4.80 8.61
CA GLN A 122 5.80 5.94 7.89
C GLN A 122 5.06 6.84 8.88
N PRO A 123 5.09 8.15 8.68
CA PRO A 123 4.23 9.08 9.42
C PRO A 123 2.75 8.69 9.34
N GLU A 124 1.98 9.11 10.32
CA GLU A 124 0.53 9.00 10.27
C GLU A 124 0.00 9.68 9.00
N HIS A 125 -0.92 9.01 8.29
CA HIS A 125 -1.56 9.53 7.09
C HIS A 125 -3.04 9.15 7.08
N LEU A 126 -3.89 10.15 7.27
CA LEU A 126 -5.33 9.97 7.44
C LEU A 126 -6.03 9.82 6.08
N ASP A 127 -6.65 8.63 5.85
CA ASP A 127 -7.43 8.35 4.64
C ASP A 127 -8.59 7.37 4.90
N PRO A 128 -9.64 7.77 5.59
CA PRO A 128 -9.82 8.94 6.46
C PRO A 128 -9.21 8.78 7.86
N THR A 129 -8.86 7.57 8.29
CA THR A 129 -8.31 7.21 9.60
C THR A 129 -7.07 6.36 9.42
N ASP A 130 -6.19 6.33 10.41
CA ASP A 130 -4.95 5.57 10.39
C ASP A 130 -4.78 4.90 11.77
N PHE A 131 -5.12 3.61 11.87
CA PHE A 131 -5.24 2.91 13.15
C PHE A 131 -3.95 2.25 13.60
N GLN A 132 -3.10 1.78 12.66
CA GLN A 132 -2.04 0.87 13.04
C GLN A 132 -0.87 0.79 12.05
N ARG A 133 0.24 0.26 12.54
CA ARG A 133 1.44 -0.10 11.77
C ARG A 133 1.79 -1.56 12.02
N PHE A 134 2.29 -2.21 10.98
CA PHE A 134 2.62 -3.62 11.05
C PHE A 134 4.14 -3.83 10.99
N THR A 135 4.69 -4.50 12.00
CA THR A 135 6.03 -5.09 11.90
C THR A 135 5.98 -6.31 10.98
N LYS A 136 7.14 -6.77 10.51
CA LYS A 136 7.20 -7.99 9.68
C LYS A 136 6.52 -9.19 10.38
N ASP A 137 6.90 -9.45 11.63
CA ASP A 137 6.39 -10.59 12.39
C ASP A 137 4.90 -10.42 12.74
N GLY A 138 4.44 -9.18 13.00
CA GLY A 138 3.04 -8.86 13.22
C GLY A 138 2.19 -9.14 11.97
N LEU A 139 2.66 -8.73 10.80
CA LEU A 139 2.00 -9.00 9.52
C LEU A 139 1.96 -10.50 9.22
N GLN A 140 3.08 -11.20 9.37
CA GLN A 140 3.15 -12.65 9.21
C GLN A 140 2.13 -13.36 10.11
N ARG A 141 2.10 -13.00 11.39
CA ARG A 141 1.16 -13.59 12.36
C ARG A 141 -0.31 -13.38 11.96
N ILE A 142 -0.66 -12.18 11.50
CA ILE A 142 -2.04 -11.90 11.05
C ILE A 142 -2.42 -12.79 9.87
N VAL A 143 -1.53 -12.94 8.90
CA VAL A 143 -1.74 -13.77 7.71
C VAL A 143 -1.92 -15.25 8.10
N GLU A 144 -0.99 -15.81 8.89
CA GLU A 144 -1.00 -17.21 9.30
C GLU A 144 -2.17 -17.55 10.24
N THR A 145 -2.51 -16.66 11.18
CA THR A 145 -3.65 -16.86 12.09
C THR A 145 -4.99 -16.93 11.34
N ASN A 146 -5.07 -16.33 10.15
CA ASN A 146 -6.24 -16.40 9.28
C ASN A 146 -6.12 -17.48 8.18
N HIS A 147 -5.32 -18.52 8.45
CA HIS A 147 -5.19 -19.73 7.63
C HIS A 147 -4.59 -19.55 6.24
N PHE A 148 -3.91 -18.44 5.99
CA PHE A 148 -3.12 -18.28 4.78
C PHE A 148 -1.70 -18.80 4.97
N GLU A 149 -1.16 -19.43 3.94
CA GLU A 149 0.25 -19.82 3.86
C GLU A 149 1.07 -18.65 3.31
N VAL A 150 2.07 -18.19 4.07
CA VAL A 150 2.98 -17.14 3.60
C VAL A 150 3.92 -17.72 2.55
N VAL A 151 3.83 -17.23 1.31
CA VAL A 151 4.74 -17.57 0.21
C VAL A 151 6.02 -16.75 0.31
N THR A 152 5.89 -15.45 0.53
CA THR A 152 7.00 -14.54 0.77
C THR A 152 6.54 -13.33 1.58
N ILE A 153 7.43 -12.81 2.40
CA ILE A 153 7.23 -11.56 3.15
C ILE A 153 8.53 -10.78 3.21
N GLU A 154 8.48 -9.55 2.74
CA GLU A 154 9.67 -8.71 2.64
C GLU A 154 9.35 -7.25 2.90
N GLY A 155 10.36 -6.51 3.35
CA GLY A 155 10.27 -5.07 3.32
C GLY A 155 10.46 -4.57 1.90
N PHE A 156 9.72 -3.56 1.53
CA PHE A 156 9.88 -2.93 0.24
C PHE A 156 9.99 -1.42 0.40
N LEU A 157 10.42 -0.74 -0.65
CA LEU A 157 10.92 0.62 -0.62
C LEU A 157 12.29 0.72 0.08
N ASN A 158 13.19 1.51 -0.47
CA ASN A 158 14.51 1.69 0.12
C ASN A 158 14.45 2.59 1.37
N VAL A 159 15.54 2.61 2.14
CA VAL A 159 15.62 3.38 3.40
C VAL A 159 15.30 4.86 3.26
N TYR A 160 15.54 5.44 2.10
CA TYR A 160 15.29 6.86 1.86
C TYR A 160 13.81 7.20 1.79
N HIS A 161 12.91 6.25 1.51
CA HIS A 161 11.47 6.48 1.62
C HIS A 161 11.07 6.76 3.07
N THR A 162 11.59 5.99 4.02
CA THR A 162 11.36 6.24 5.46
C THR A 162 11.94 7.59 5.87
N VAL A 163 13.23 7.81 5.60
CA VAL A 163 13.92 9.04 6.02
C VAL A 163 13.31 10.28 5.37
N SER A 164 13.00 10.22 4.08
CA SER A 164 12.47 11.36 3.35
C SER A 164 11.09 11.79 3.85
N TRP A 165 10.21 10.84 4.15
CA TRP A 165 8.87 11.18 4.63
C TRP A 165 8.91 11.75 6.05
N ILE A 166 9.65 11.14 6.97
CA ILE A 166 9.83 11.66 8.32
C ILE A 166 10.46 13.08 8.28
N MET A 167 11.49 13.28 7.46
CA MET A 167 12.13 14.59 7.29
C MET A 167 11.19 15.61 6.65
N GLN A 168 10.37 15.19 5.71
CA GLN A 168 9.36 16.04 5.09
C GLN A 168 8.37 16.57 6.14
N GLU A 169 7.76 15.66 6.93
CA GLU A 169 6.81 16.05 7.98
C GLU A 169 7.47 16.98 9.01
N TRP A 170 8.65 16.61 9.49
CA TRP A 170 9.38 17.44 10.45
C TRP A 170 9.72 18.84 9.91
N LEU A 171 10.31 18.93 8.72
CA LEU A 171 10.72 20.20 8.15
C LEU A 171 9.53 21.07 7.69
N THR A 172 8.44 20.47 7.24
CA THR A 172 7.24 21.23 6.84
C THR A 172 6.46 21.75 8.02
N SER A 173 6.55 21.10 9.19
CA SER A 173 5.95 21.64 10.44
C SER A 173 6.60 22.95 10.91
N LYS A 174 7.77 23.31 10.41
CA LYS A 174 8.52 24.52 10.81
C LYS A 174 8.30 25.67 9.83
N GLN A 175 7.86 26.82 10.34
CA GLN A 175 7.48 27.99 9.52
C GLN A 175 8.64 28.95 9.22
N SER A 176 9.83 28.81 9.85
CA SER A 176 10.92 29.75 9.71
C SER A 176 11.58 29.69 8.32
N VAL A 177 12.17 30.84 7.91
CA VAL A 177 12.90 30.97 6.64
C VAL A 177 14.08 29.99 6.57
N PHE A 178 14.75 29.74 7.71
CA PHE A 178 15.84 28.76 7.81
C PHE A 178 15.41 27.35 7.40
N TYR A 179 14.31 26.82 7.97
CA TYR A 179 13.80 25.49 7.62
C TYR A 179 13.29 25.42 6.19
N ARG A 180 12.79 26.53 5.65
CA ARG A 180 12.38 26.64 4.25
C ARG A 180 13.58 26.52 3.31
N ALA A 181 14.68 27.20 3.61
CA ALA A 181 15.93 27.09 2.85
C ALA A 181 16.50 25.65 2.96
N LEU A 182 16.45 25.04 4.15
CA LEU A 182 16.92 23.68 4.39
C LEU A 182 16.14 22.63 3.56
N ARG A 183 14.83 22.82 3.39
CA ARG A 183 14.01 21.96 2.50
C ARG A 183 14.51 22.01 1.05
N TYR A 184 14.77 23.21 0.52
CA TYR A 184 15.27 23.35 -0.85
C TYR A 184 16.62 22.64 -1.09
N LEU A 185 17.43 22.49 -0.04
CA LEU A 185 18.69 21.77 -0.11
C LEU A 185 18.52 20.26 0.02
N ILE A 186 17.70 19.80 0.98
CA ILE A 186 17.62 18.39 1.38
C ILE A 186 16.64 17.59 0.51
N PHE A 187 15.47 18.15 0.18
CA PHE A 187 14.42 17.40 -0.50
C PHE A 187 14.82 16.88 -1.88
N PRO A 188 15.50 17.63 -2.75
CA PRO A 188 15.96 17.09 -4.02
C PRO A 188 16.90 15.89 -3.87
N ILE A 189 17.77 15.93 -2.86
CA ILE A 189 18.73 14.86 -2.57
C ILE A 189 17.98 13.61 -2.11
N LEU A 190 17.10 13.74 -1.13
CA LEU A 190 16.31 12.60 -0.63
C LEU A 190 15.42 12.01 -1.72
N ARG A 191 14.76 12.84 -2.51
CA ARG A 191 13.92 12.41 -3.62
C ARG A 191 14.73 11.66 -4.68
N TYR A 192 15.92 12.14 -5.00
CA TYR A 192 16.83 11.44 -5.91
C TYR A 192 17.20 10.07 -5.35
N GLN A 193 17.55 10.00 -4.07
CA GLN A 193 17.89 8.74 -3.41
C GLN A 193 16.71 7.77 -3.31
N CYS A 194 15.49 8.25 -3.03
CA CYS A 194 14.29 7.42 -3.08
C CYS A 194 14.15 6.72 -4.43
N LYS A 195 14.44 7.43 -5.52
CA LYS A 195 14.26 6.94 -6.89
C LYS A 195 15.36 5.99 -7.35
N HIS A 196 16.62 6.22 -6.92
CA HIS A 196 17.79 5.59 -7.52
C HIS A 196 18.58 4.68 -6.58
N SER A 197 18.35 4.75 -5.27
CA SER A 197 19.08 3.93 -4.31
C SER A 197 18.46 2.55 -4.15
N ASN A 198 19.32 1.53 -4.06
CA ASN A 198 18.94 0.18 -3.65
C ASN A 198 19.24 -0.09 -2.18
N ALA A 199 19.57 0.94 -1.39
CA ALA A 199 19.89 0.79 0.01
C ALA A 199 18.67 0.32 0.80
N TYR A 200 18.75 -0.88 1.33
CA TYR A 200 17.70 -1.49 2.14
C TYR A 200 18.22 -1.83 3.53
N VAL A 201 17.49 -1.43 4.55
CA VAL A 201 17.78 -1.74 5.95
C VAL A 201 16.52 -2.26 6.60
N HIS A 202 16.47 -3.54 6.91
CA HIS A 202 15.27 -4.22 7.42
C HIS A 202 14.63 -3.52 8.63
N ARG A 203 15.45 -3.08 9.61
CA ARG A 203 14.96 -2.45 10.84
C ARG A 203 14.29 -1.08 10.64
N ILE A 204 14.52 -0.45 9.50
CA ILE A 204 13.96 0.86 9.14
C ILE A 204 13.24 0.82 7.79
N SER A 205 12.66 -0.32 7.47
CA SER A 205 11.81 -0.47 6.27
C SER A 205 10.63 0.49 6.32
N SER A 206 10.32 1.12 5.20
CA SER A 206 9.15 2.01 5.09
C SER A 206 7.84 1.21 5.15
N ALA A 207 7.81 0.07 4.49
CA ALA A 207 6.64 -0.78 4.39
C ALA A 207 7.04 -2.26 4.28
N TYR A 208 6.10 -3.15 4.55
CA TYR A 208 6.21 -4.57 4.26
C TYR A 208 5.16 -4.99 3.25
N ARG A 209 5.53 -5.94 2.39
CA ARG A 209 4.59 -6.63 1.51
C ARG A 209 4.66 -8.13 1.73
N VAL A 210 3.55 -8.79 1.56
CA VAL A 210 3.41 -10.25 1.69
C VAL A 210 2.62 -10.77 0.50
N LEU A 211 3.09 -11.88 -0.05
CA LEU A 211 2.31 -12.76 -0.89
C LEU A 211 1.94 -13.98 -0.05
N ALA A 212 0.67 -14.29 0.02
CA ALA A 212 0.16 -15.45 0.72
C ALA A 212 -0.80 -16.25 -0.17
N ARG A 213 -1.10 -17.50 0.21
CA ARG A 213 -1.97 -18.39 -0.53
C ARG A 213 -3.01 -18.98 0.41
N LYS A 214 -4.26 -19.11 -0.04
CA LYS A 214 -5.27 -19.91 0.64
C LYS A 214 -4.99 -21.39 0.40
N ALA A 215 -4.71 -22.15 1.45
CA ALA A 215 -4.41 -23.59 1.39
C ALA A 215 -5.62 -24.44 0.96
#